data_818971c59ea178ed175600056b971507
#
_entry.id   818971c59ea178ed175600056b971507
#
_cell.length_a   1.000
_cell.length_b   1.000
_cell.length_c   1.000
_cell.angle_alpha   90.00
_cell.angle_beta   90.00
_cell.angle_gamma   90.00
#
_symmetry.space_group_name_H-M   'P 1'
#
loop_
_entity.id
_entity.type
_entity.pdbx_description
1 polymer ?
#
loop_
_entity_poly.entity_id
_entity_poly.type
_entity_poly.pdbx_seq_one_letter_code
_entity_poly.pdbx_strand_id
1 'polypeptide(L)'
;MSLPLTPFAQTGQALVTPWQQLQPVGRGEMSWLWFKLYDATLYSENGRYRPGHYPQALSLTYARAIEREDLLSATAAEWQRLGLGSEQQRQGWLGQLATLWPDVQVGDRLTFYVDRGGAGHFWWRDKPLGTLADPQFSAAFLAIWLAQGSRDPALTRSLRGEF
;
A
#
# COMPACT_ATOMS: atom_id res chain seq x y z
N MET A 1 7.00 50.70 -19.09
CA MET A 1 6.36 50.23 -17.86
C MET A 1 6.04 48.76 -18.03
N SER A 2 6.86 47.92 -17.44
CA SER A 2 6.62 46.49 -17.47
C SER A 2 5.68 46.12 -16.31
N LEU A 3 4.59 45.50 -16.65
CA LEU A 3 3.71 44.90 -15.68
C LEU A 3 4.41 43.68 -15.07
N PRO A 4 4.38 43.55 -13.75
CA PRO A 4 4.89 42.35 -13.15
C PRO A 4 4.03 41.19 -13.62
N LEU A 5 4.66 40.25 -14.30
CA LEU A 5 4.08 38.96 -14.49
C LEU A 5 3.94 38.34 -13.11
N THR A 6 2.73 38.38 -12.61
CA THR A 6 2.41 37.55 -11.44
C THR A 6 2.73 36.12 -11.82
N PRO A 7 3.61 35.45 -11.09
CA PRO A 7 3.76 34.04 -11.33
C PRO A 7 2.40 33.41 -11.07
N PHE A 8 1.90 32.72 -12.05
CA PHE A 8 0.76 31.86 -11.82
C PHE A 8 1.13 30.99 -10.64
N ALA A 9 0.51 31.27 -9.51
CA ALA A 9 0.51 30.31 -8.46
C ALA A 9 0.12 28.99 -9.12
N GLN A 10 0.94 28.00 -8.95
CA GLN A 10 0.65 26.66 -9.44
C GLN A 10 -0.45 26.05 -8.57
N THR A 11 -1.48 26.82 -8.33
CA THR A 11 -2.63 26.51 -7.50
C THR A 11 -3.60 25.59 -8.22
N GLY A 12 -3.17 24.79 -9.11
CA GLY A 12 -4.02 23.84 -9.79
C GLY A 12 -3.32 22.55 -10.12
N GLN A 13 -2.06 22.44 -9.75
CA GLN A 13 -1.38 21.18 -9.92
C GLN A 13 -1.75 20.28 -8.76
N ALA A 14 -2.56 19.29 -9.04
CA ALA A 14 -2.73 18.17 -8.14
C ALA A 14 -1.36 17.66 -7.75
N LEU A 15 -1.12 17.43 -6.46
CA LEU A 15 0.09 16.78 -6.00
C LEU A 15 0.24 15.48 -6.78
N VAL A 16 1.32 15.36 -7.56
CA VAL A 16 1.62 14.14 -8.28
C VAL A 16 2.06 13.11 -7.26
N THR A 17 1.26 12.10 -7.07
CA THR A 17 1.60 10.99 -6.20
C THR A 17 2.68 10.14 -6.88
N PRO A 18 3.64 9.60 -6.11
CA PRO A 18 4.80 8.91 -6.72
C PRO A 18 4.43 7.68 -7.54
N TRP A 19 3.33 6.99 -7.21
CA TRP A 19 2.94 5.79 -7.95
C TRP A 19 2.26 6.08 -9.28
N GLN A 20 1.89 7.31 -9.58
CA GLN A 20 1.26 7.66 -10.87
C GLN A 20 2.20 7.46 -12.05
N GLN A 21 3.50 7.44 -11.80
CA GLN A 21 4.51 7.16 -12.82
C GLN A 21 4.79 5.67 -13.00
N LEU A 22 4.24 4.84 -12.13
CA LEU A 22 4.43 3.40 -12.18
C LEU A 22 3.41 2.74 -13.11
N GLN A 23 3.76 1.55 -13.56
CA GLN A 23 2.92 0.74 -14.44
C GLN A 23 2.18 -0.32 -13.62
N PRO A 24 0.89 -0.58 -13.92
CA PRO A 24 0.20 -1.68 -13.25
C PRO A 24 0.83 -3.02 -13.61
N VAL A 25 1.03 -3.84 -12.60
CA VAL A 25 1.47 -5.24 -12.76
C VAL A 25 0.26 -6.16 -12.84
N GLY A 26 -0.67 -5.99 -11.91
CA GLY A 26 -1.86 -6.81 -11.84
C GLY A 26 -2.82 -6.28 -10.79
N ARG A 27 -4.04 -6.82 -10.81
CA ARG A 27 -5.09 -6.43 -9.89
C ARG A 27 -6.00 -7.60 -9.58
N GLY A 28 -6.71 -7.51 -8.46
CA GLY A 28 -7.69 -8.50 -8.08
C GLY A 28 -8.52 -8.02 -6.90
N GLU A 29 -9.44 -8.86 -6.48
CA GLU A 29 -10.33 -8.58 -5.38
C GLU A 29 -9.97 -9.44 -4.18
N MET A 30 -10.07 -8.86 -2.99
CA MET A 30 -10.09 -9.62 -1.74
C MET A 30 -11.53 -9.71 -1.26
N SER A 31 -11.97 -10.93 -1.04
CA SER A 31 -13.29 -11.21 -0.47
C SER A 31 -13.13 -12.11 0.73
N TRP A 32 -14.03 -11.96 1.70
CA TRP A 32 -14.13 -12.86 2.84
C TRP A 32 -15.55 -13.41 2.87
N LEU A 33 -15.66 -14.74 2.81
CA LEU A 33 -16.93 -15.41 2.53
C LEU A 33 -17.49 -14.88 1.19
N TRP A 34 -18.67 -14.27 1.19
CA TRP A 34 -19.27 -13.65 -0.01
C TRP A 34 -19.20 -12.12 0.02
N PHE A 35 -18.42 -11.55 0.95
CA PHE A 35 -18.28 -10.10 1.06
C PHE A 35 -17.01 -9.65 0.40
N LYS A 36 -17.12 -8.72 -0.53
CA LYS A 36 -15.95 -8.02 -1.09
C LYS A 36 -15.40 -7.04 -0.05
N LEU A 37 -14.13 -7.15 0.25
CA LEU A 37 -13.44 -6.25 1.18
C LEU A 37 -12.77 -5.09 0.46
N TYR A 38 -12.04 -5.37 -0.62
CA TYR A 38 -11.34 -4.33 -1.39
C TYR A 38 -10.93 -4.84 -2.76
N ASP A 39 -10.64 -3.88 -3.65
CA ASP A 39 -9.88 -4.09 -4.87
C ASP A 39 -8.43 -3.75 -4.60
N ALA A 40 -7.52 -4.55 -5.10
CA ALA A 40 -6.09 -4.33 -4.96
C ALA A 40 -5.43 -4.21 -6.33
N THR A 41 -4.45 -3.31 -6.45
CA THR A 41 -3.63 -3.16 -7.65
C THR A 41 -2.18 -3.01 -7.23
N LEU A 42 -1.31 -3.78 -7.86
CA LEU A 42 0.13 -3.66 -7.70
C LEU A 42 0.71 -2.89 -8.88
N TYR A 43 1.64 -1.98 -8.58
CA TYR A 43 2.36 -1.18 -9.56
C TYR A 43 3.85 -1.40 -9.41
N SER A 44 4.57 -1.35 -10.52
CA SER A 44 6.04 -1.34 -10.54
C SER A 44 6.54 -0.40 -11.62
N GLU A 45 7.85 -0.20 -11.67
CA GLU A 45 8.47 0.70 -12.64
C GLU A 45 8.22 0.27 -14.08
N ASN A 46 8.24 -1.04 -14.35
CA ASN A 46 8.12 -1.59 -15.71
C ASN A 46 6.91 -2.52 -15.91
N GLY A 47 5.98 -2.55 -14.96
CA GLY A 47 4.80 -3.40 -15.05
C GLY A 47 5.05 -4.87 -14.76
N ARG A 48 6.22 -5.22 -14.23
CA ARG A 48 6.57 -6.59 -13.87
C ARG A 48 6.88 -6.68 -12.38
N TYR A 49 6.51 -7.79 -11.78
CA TYR A 49 6.81 -8.03 -10.38
C TYR A 49 8.17 -8.72 -10.22
N ARG A 50 9.00 -8.13 -9.37
CA ARG A 50 10.23 -8.76 -8.88
C ARG A 50 10.35 -8.45 -7.39
N PRO A 51 10.47 -9.46 -6.53
CA PRO A 51 10.65 -9.24 -5.10
C PRO A 51 11.84 -8.31 -4.82
N GLY A 52 11.63 -7.30 -3.98
CA GLY A 52 12.70 -6.40 -3.59
C GLY A 52 13.16 -5.40 -4.63
N HIS A 53 12.57 -5.38 -5.82
CA HIS A 53 12.88 -4.38 -6.85
C HIS A 53 11.92 -3.22 -6.73
N TYR A 54 12.42 -2.12 -6.19
CA TYR A 54 11.62 -0.92 -5.95
C TYR A 54 11.96 0.17 -6.98
N PRO A 55 11.05 1.13 -7.23
CA PRO A 55 9.79 1.35 -6.50
C PRO A 55 8.68 0.35 -6.84
N GLN A 56 7.81 0.13 -5.87
CA GLN A 56 6.56 -0.63 -6.01
C GLN A 56 5.48 0.10 -5.25
N ALA A 57 4.24 -0.08 -5.65
CA ALA A 57 3.10 0.43 -4.90
C ALA A 57 1.96 -0.58 -4.90
N LEU A 58 1.30 -0.71 -3.76
CA LEU A 58 0.10 -1.50 -3.60
C LEU A 58 -1.04 -0.57 -3.20
N SER A 59 -2.09 -0.54 -3.99
CA SER A 59 -3.25 0.31 -3.75
C SER A 59 -4.46 -0.55 -3.44
N LEU A 60 -5.13 -0.24 -2.33
CA LEU A 60 -6.34 -0.93 -1.87
C LEU A 60 -7.50 0.06 -1.87
N THR A 61 -8.56 -0.24 -2.62
CA THR A 61 -9.80 0.52 -2.59
C THR A 61 -10.86 -0.27 -1.85
N TYR A 62 -11.29 0.24 -0.72
CA TYR A 62 -12.14 -0.51 0.20
C TYR A 62 -13.60 -0.49 -0.23
N ALA A 63 -14.23 -1.65 -0.20
CA ALA A 63 -15.65 -1.82 -0.48
C ALA A 63 -16.51 -1.80 0.79
N ARG A 64 -15.88 -1.73 1.96
CA ARG A 64 -16.53 -1.72 3.26
C ARG A 64 -15.82 -0.78 4.21
N ALA A 65 -16.57 -0.25 5.18
CA ALA A 65 -15.98 0.46 6.31
C ALA A 65 -15.28 -0.55 7.22
N ILE A 66 -14.02 -0.26 7.59
CA ILE A 66 -13.22 -1.11 8.48
C ILE A 66 -12.53 -0.18 9.47
N GLU A 67 -12.65 -0.48 10.74
CA GLU A 67 -11.98 0.28 11.78
C GLU A 67 -10.47 0.01 11.76
N ARG A 68 -9.68 1.03 12.11
CA ARG A 68 -8.23 0.91 12.18
C ARG A 68 -7.78 -0.29 13.03
N GLU A 69 -8.45 -0.52 14.15
CA GLU A 69 -8.11 -1.64 15.04
C GLU A 69 -8.23 -2.99 14.34
N ASP A 70 -9.22 -3.14 13.48
CA ASP A 70 -9.41 -4.37 12.71
C ASP A 70 -8.35 -4.50 11.61
N LEU A 71 -7.95 -3.39 10.99
CA LEU A 71 -6.85 -3.39 10.03
C LEU A 71 -5.53 -3.81 10.69
N LEU A 72 -5.27 -3.29 11.88
CA LEU A 72 -4.07 -3.63 12.65
C LEU A 72 -4.09 -5.10 13.08
N SER A 73 -5.22 -5.58 13.58
CA SER A 73 -5.37 -6.98 14.00
C SER A 73 -5.17 -7.95 12.85
N ALA A 74 -5.72 -7.64 11.68
CA ALA A 74 -5.57 -8.46 10.48
C ALA A 74 -4.11 -8.51 10.02
N THR A 75 -3.43 -7.37 10.06
CA THR A 75 -2.01 -7.27 9.69
C THR A 75 -1.15 -8.11 10.63
N ALA A 76 -1.37 -7.98 11.93
CA ALA A 76 -0.64 -8.74 12.95
C ALA A 76 -0.85 -10.25 12.75
N ALA A 77 -2.08 -10.67 12.49
CA ALA A 77 -2.42 -12.08 12.28
C ALA A 77 -1.72 -12.65 11.04
N GLU A 78 -1.66 -11.89 9.95
CA GLU A 78 -0.99 -12.34 8.72
C GLU A 78 0.52 -12.44 8.92
N TRP A 79 1.14 -11.49 9.59
CA TRP A 79 2.57 -11.58 9.88
C TRP A 79 2.90 -12.79 10.75
N GLN A 80 2.08 -13.06 11.75
CA GLN A 80 2.29 -14.22 12.63
C GLN A 80 2.12 -15.52 11.84
N ARG A 81 1.08 -15.62 11.01
CA ARG A 81 0.82 -16.80 10.20
C ARG A 81 1.93 -17.08 9.20
N LEU A 82 2.48 -16.02 8.59
CA LEU A 82 3.57 -16.11 7.61
C LEU A 82 4.95 -16.21 8.27
N GLY A 83 5.05 -16.03 9.57
CA GLY A 83 6.32 -16.07 10.29
C GLY A 83 7.24 -14.90 9.96
N LEU A 84 6.69 -13.74 9.67
CA LEU A 84 7.44 -12.55 9.24
C LEU A 84 7.77 -11.67 10.44
N GLY A 85 9.04 -11.29 10.55
CA GLY A 85 9.53 -10.45 11.64
C GLY A 85 9.57 -11.17 12.98
N SER A 86 10.31 -10.60 13.92
CA SER A 86 10.25 -10.99 15.33
C SER A 86 9.01 -10.39 15.99
N GLU A 87 8.64 -10.93 17.15
CA GLU A 87 7.54 -10.34 17.93
C GLU A 87 7.80 -8.86 18.24
N GLN A 88 9.04 -8.54 18.62
CA GLN A 88 9.41 -7.16 18.92
C GLN A 88 9.31 -6.26 17.68
N GLN A 89 9.78 -6.72 16.53
CA GLN A 89 9.65 -5.97 15.28
C GLN A 89 8.19 -5.73 14.94
N ARG A 90 7.36 -6.77 15.03
CA ARG A 90 5.93 -6.65 14.71
C ARG A 90 5.23 -5.65 15.61
N GLN A 91 5.51 -5.68 16.91
CA GLN A 91 4.93 -4.73 17.85
C GLN A 91 5.33 -3.29 17.53
N GLY A 92 6.59 -3.07 17.19
CA GLY A 92 7.09 -1.75 16.80
C GLY A 92 6.40 -1.25 15.53
N TRP A 93 6.28 -2.11 14.52
CA TRP A 93 5.60 -1.75 13.27
C TRP A 93 4.11 -1.45 13.49
N LEU A 94 3.43 -2.28 14.28
CA LEU A 94 2.01 -2.05 14.59
C LEU A 94 1.80 -0.74 15.34
N GLY A 95 2.69 -0.40 16.25
CA GLY A 95 2.65 0.88 16.96
C GLY A 95 2.75 2.07 16.01
N GLN A 96 3.64 1.99 15.03
CA GLN A 96 3.77 3.03 14.01
C GLN A 96 2.54 3.10 13.11
N LEU A 97 2.03 1.96 12.65
CA LEU A 97 0.82 1.92 11.83
C LEU A 97 -0.39 2.51 12.55
N ALA A 98 -0.50 2.28 13.85
CA ALA A 98 -1.59 2.82 14.66
C ALA A 98 -1.62 4.35 14.67
N THR A 99 -0.47 5.00 14.48
CA THR A 99 -0.40 6.46 14.41
C THR A 99 -0.66 7.01 13.01
N LEU A 100 -0.54 6.15 11.97
CA LEU A 100 -0.65 6.59 10.58
C LEU A 100 -2.02 6.29 9.97
N TRP A 101 -2.57 5.13 10.26
CA TRP A 101 -3.77 4.65 9.58
C TRP A 101 -5.04 5.30 10.13
N PRO A 102 -5.97 5.70 9.25
CA PRO A 102 -7.31 6.09 9.66
C PRO A 102 -8.23 4.86 9.74
N ASP A 103 -9.42 5.06 10.27
CA ASP A 103 -10.55 4.18 9.94
C ASP A 103 -10.87 4.37 8.46
N VAL A 104 -11.14 3.28 7.74
CA VAL A 104 -11.48 3.38 6.33
C VAL A 104 -12.98 3.28 6.13
N GLN A 105 -13.46 4.01 5.12
CA GLN A 105 -14.86 4.02 4.70
C GLN A 105 -14.98 3.41 3.31
N VAL A 106 -16.19 3.09 2.91
CA VAL A 106 -16.48 2.61 1.55
C VAL A 106 -15.95 3.62 0.53
N GLY A 107 -15.15 3.14 -0.41
CA GLY A 107 -14.55 3.96 -1.46
C GLY A 107 -13.21 4.57 -1.10
N ASP A 108 -12.76 4.45 0.16
CA ASP A 108 -11.44 4.93 0.55
C ASP A 108 -10.36 4.10 -0.11
N ARG A 109 -9.28 4.78 -0.54
CA ARG A 109 -8.11 4.14 -1.11
C ARG A 109 -6.91 4.42 -0.23
N LEU A 110 -6.27 3.34 0.23
CA LEU A 110 -4.97 3.39 0.86
C LEU A 110 -3.93 2.87 -0.13
N THR A 111 -2.84 3.61 -0.29
CA THR A 111 -1.73 3.20 -1.13
C THR A 111 -0.47 3.12 -0.31
N PHE A 112 0.23 2.00 -0.45
CA PHE A 112 1.54 1.79 0.14
C PHE A 112 2.58 1.85 -0.97
N TYR A 113 3.40 2.89 -0.95
CA TYR A 113 4.47 3.11 -1.93
C TYR A 113 5.81 2.83 -1.28
N VAL A 114 6.62 1.98 -1.90
CA VAL A 114 7.98 1.69 -1.46
C VAL A 114 8.93 2.36 -2.44
N ASP A 115 9.76 3.26 -1.93
CA ASP A 115 10.72 4.00 -2.76
C ASP A 115 11.95 3.14 -3.07
N ARG A 116 12.86 3.66 -3.91
CA ARG A 116 14.05 2.92 -4.34
C ARG A 116 14.93 2.46 -3.19
N GLY A 117 14.94 3.21 -2.10
CA GLY A 117 15.72 2.88 -0.90
C GLY A 117 15.04 1.85 0.00
N GLY A 118 13.80 1.47 -0.29
CA GLY A 118 13.05 0.51 0.49
C GLY A 118 12.20 1.12 1.60
N ALA A 119 12.17 2.44 1.74
CA ALA A 119 11.29 3.10 2.70
C ALA A 119 9.84 3.04 2.22
N GLY A 120 8.90 2.78 3.13
CA GLY A 120 7.49 2.66 2.82
C GLY A 120 6.71 3.90 3.21
N HIS A 121 5.84 4.34 2.31
CA HIS A 121 5.05 5.55 2.47
C HIS A 121 3.58 5.20 2.30
N PHE A 122 2.75 5.58 3.29
CA PHE A 122 1.30 5.38 3.22
C PHE A 122 0.62 6.66 2.75
N TRP A 123 -0.37 6.46 1.89
CA TRP A 123 -1.19 7.52 1.33
C TRP A 123 -2.66 7.16 1.46
N TRP A 124 -3.46 8.13 1.85
CA TRP A 124 -4.90 8.05 1.81
C TRP A 124 -5.37 8.93 0.65
N ARG A 125 -5.77 8.27 -0.46
CA ARG A 125 -5.98 8.95 -1.75
C ARG A 125 -4.69 9.68 -2.16
N ASP A 126 -4.71 10.99 -2.32
CA ASP A 126 -3.55 11.81 -2.67
C ASP A 126 -2.88 12.48 -1.45
N LYS A 127 -3.31 12.12 -0.24
CA LYS A 127 -2.83 12.71 1.00
C LYS A 127 -1.81 11.78 1.67
N PRO A 128 -0.58 12.25 1.91
CA PRO A 128 0.40 11.44 2.62
C PRO A 128 0.01 11.29 4.09
N LEU A 129 0.14 10.06 4.59
CA LEU A 129 -0.12 9.74 5.99
C LEU A 129 1.16 9.67 6.82
N GLY A 130 2.25 9.19 6.23
CA GLY A 130 3.53 9.05 6.91
C GLY A 130 4.39 7.96 6.30
N THR A 131 5.58 7.80 6.86
CA THR A 131 6.64 6.94 6.34
C THR A 131 7.15 6.01 7.42
N LEU A 132 7.39 4.75 7.03
CA LEU A 132 8.18 3.80 7.80
C LEU A 132 9.47 3.56 7.01
N ALA A 133 10.60 3.99 7.58
CA ALA A 133 11.89 3.95 6.89
C ALA A 133 12.51 2.55 6.82
N ASP A 134 12.05 1.60 7.63
CA ASP A 134 12.63 0.27 7.74
C ASP A 134 12.30 -0.58 6.50
N PRO A 135 13.30 -0.97 5.68
CA PRO A 135 13.03 -1.81 4.50
C PRO A 135 12.49 -3.20 4.86
N GLN A 136 12.78 -3.70 6.05
CA GLN A 136 12.22 -4.97 6.50
C GLN A 136 10.72 -4.88 6.71
N PHE A 137 10.23 -3.72 7.19
CA PHE A 137 8.80 -3.47 7.26
C PHE A 137 8.17 -3.52 5.87
N SER A 138 8.76 -2.83 4.91
CA SER A 138 8.21 -2.77 3.55
C SER A 138 8.09 -4.16 2.94
N ALA A 139 9.13 -4.98 3.07
CA ALA A 139 9.11 -6.35 2.58
C ALA A 139 8.05 -7.20 3.31
N ALA A 140 7.96 -7.08 4.62
CA ALA A 140 6.99 -7.83 5.42
C ALA A 140 5.55 -7.41 5.13
N PHE A 141 5.33 -6.12 4.89
CA PHE A 141 3.99 -5.62 4.59
C PHE A 141 3.52 -6.09 3.21
N LEU A 142 4.35 -5.92 2.18
CA LEU A 142 4.01 -6.40 0.83
C LEU A 142 3.83 -7.92 0.79
N ALA A 143 4.58 -8.66 1.58
CA ALA A 143 4.51 -10.12 1.63
C ALA A 143 3.12 -10.64 2.03
N ILE A 144 2.33 -9.87 2.76
CA ILE A 144 0.96 -10.25 3.12
C ILE A 144 0.16 -10.59 1.86
N TRP A 145 0.37 -9.88 0.77
CA TRP A 145 -0.33 -10.09 -0.50
C TRP A 145 0.50 -10.84 -1.54
N LEU A 146 1.83 -10.70 -1.50
CA LEU A 146 2.69 -11.11 -2.62
C LEU A 146 3.50 -12.36 -2.36
N ALA A 147 3.62 -12.80 -1.11
CA ALA A 147 4.41 -13.97 -0.78
C ALA A 147 3.68 -15.27 -1.11
N GLN A 148 4.47 -16.28 -1.45
CA GLN A 148 3.96 -17.64 -1.49
C GLN A 148 3.46 -18.01 -0.08
N GLY A 149 2.27 -18.55 0.01
CA GLY A 149 1.65 -18.83 1.30
C GLY A 149 0.71 -17.73 1.80
N SER A 150 0.53 -16.66 1.05
CA SER A 150 -0.49 -15.65 1.34
C SER A 150 -1.88 -16.26 1.41
N ARG A 151 -2.77 -15.62 2.17
CA ARG A 151 -4.08 -16.15 2.49
C ARG A 151 -4.94 -16.42 1.26
N ASP A 152 -4.80 -15.61 0.22
CA ASP A 152 -5.52 -15.74 -1.05
C ASP A 152 -4.53 -15.94 -2.19
N PRO A 153 -4.20 -17.20 -2.53
CA PRO A 153 -3.23 -17.47 -3.60
C PRO A 153 -3.67 -16.96 -4.98
N ALA A 154 -4.97 -16.93 -5.24
CA ALA A 154 -5.48 -16.41 -6.51
C ALA A 154 -5.24 -14.91 -6.62
N LEU A 155 -5.48 -14.17 -5.55
CA LEU A 155 -5.19 -12.73 -5.50
C LEU A 155 -3.68 -12.49 -5.67
N THR A 156 -2.84 -13.27 -4.98
CA THR A 156 -1.39 -13.15 -5.09
C THR A 156 -0.94 -13.32 -6.54
N ARG A 157 -1.42 -14.35 -7.24
CA ARG A 157 -1.09 -14.56 -8.65
C ARG A 157 -1.57 -13.41 -9.52
N SER A 158 -2.78 -12.92 -9.30
CA SER A 158 -3.32 -11.78 -10.05
C SER A 158 -2.48 -10.53 -9.87
N LEU A 159 -2.11 -10.21 -8.63
CA LEU A 159 -1.29 -9.03 -8.32
C LEU A 159 0.11 -9.14 -8.93
N ARG A 160 0.68 -10.35 -8.94
CA ARG A 160 2.01 -10.60 -9.52
C ARG A 160 1.98 -10.66 -11.05
N GLY A 161 0.81 -10.54 -11.67
CA GLY A 161 0.68 -10.63 -13.12
C GLY A 161 0.87 -12.05 -13.68
N GLU A 162 0.66 -13.06 -12.86
CA GLU A 162 0.76 -14.47 -13.23
C GLU A 162 -0.65 -14.98 -13.54
N PHE A 163 -0.83 -15.48 -14.75
CA PHE A 163 -2.13 -15.98 -15.21
C PHE A 163 -2.08 -17.48 -15.55
#